data_1fc86c59acb98fa5cbcc208fccc76143
#
_entry.id   1fc86c59acb98fa5cbcc208fccc76143
#
_cell.length_a   1.000
_cell.length_b   1.000
_cell.length_c   1.000
_cell.angle_alpha   90.00
_cell.angle_beta   90.00
_cell.angle_gamma   90.00
#
_symmetry.space_group_name_H-M   'P 1'
#
loop_
_entity.id
_entity.type
_entity.pdbx_description
1 polymer ?
#
loop_
_entity_poly.entity_id
_entity_poly.type
_entity_poly.pdbx_seq_one_letter_code
_entity_poly.pdbx_strand_id
1 'polypeptide(L)'
;MATDYGGYERQVGDVNYRYGTEASTNAYSRFLSQQRGERNLGDMSQQFGRSYPGYKSQFAQRGLGQPGVRSGSMQQSMNRYVGDYAQQYQRAQQDQTLEGQQYDMQQRNLDQWRQQALQDIETQKANDIAQAAQNLEYWKKALGGI
;
A
#
# COMPACT_ATOMS: atom_id res chain seq x y z
N MET A 1 -15.37 6.92 -44.66
CA MET A 1 -15.60 7.01 -43.23
C MET A 1 -14.27 7.39 -42.61
N ALA A 2 -14.17 8.55 -41.97
CA ALA A 2 -12.97 8.91 -41.22
C ALA A 2 -12.96 8.08 -39.94
N THR A 3 -11.92 7.28 -39.74
CA THR A 3 -11.68 6.59 -38.47
C THR A 3 -11.57 7.66 -37.39
N ASP A 4 -12.45 7.62 -36.39
CA ASP A 4 -12.49 8.62 -35.31
C ASP A 4 -11.28 8.42 -34.37
N TYR A 5 -10.10 8.88 -34.78
CA TYR A 5 -8.89 8.85 -33.99
C TYR A 5 -9.04 9.64 -32.68
N GLY A 6 -9.89 10.66 -32.61
CA GLY A 6 -10.17 11.44 -31.42
C GLY A 6 -10.87 10.63 -30.30
N GLY A 7 -11.56 9.55 -30.65
CA GLY A 7 -12.18 8.64 -29.70
C GLY A 7 -11.14 7.85 -28.89
N TYR A 8 -10.09 7.34 -29.54
CA TYR A 8 -9.03 6.59 -28.86
C TYR A 8 -8.16 7.47 -27.97
N GLU A 9 -7.85 8.69 -28.42
CA GLU A 9 -7.09 9.64 -27.60
C GLU A 9 -7.84 10.02 -26.33
N ARG A 10 -9.15 10.17 -26.39
CA ARG A 10 -10.00 10.39 -25.21
C ARG A 10 -9.97 9.19 -24.27
N GLN A 11 -10.12 7.97 -24.79
CA GLN A 11 -10.06 6.75 -23.97
C GLN A 11 -8.70 6.61 -23.25
N VAL A 12 -7.59 6.86 -23.95
CA VAL A 12 -6.24 6.88 -23.34
C VAL A 12 -6.14 7.98 -22.28
N GLY A 13 -6.71 9.15 -22.54
CA GLY A 13 -6.78 10.26 -21.56
C GLY A 13 -7.54 9.86 -20.30
N ASP A 14 -8.70 9.23 -20.45
CA ASP A 14 -9.53 8.77 -19.34
C ASP A 14 -8.83 7.70 -18.48
N VAL A 15 -8.16 6.73 -19.13
CA VAL A 15 -7.36 5.70 -18.43
C VAL A 15 -6.23 6.35 -17.62
N ASN A 16 -5.50 7.30 -18.23
CA ASN A 16 -4.40 7.98 -17.53
C ASN A 16 -4.90 8.89 -16.41
N TYR A 17 -6.01 9.58 -16.60
CA TYR A 17 -6.63 10.41 -15.55
C TYR A 17 -7.08 9.57 -14.35
N ARG A 18 -7.80 8.48 -14.62
CA ARG A 18 -8.24 7.56 -13.58
C ARG A 18 -7.05 6.95 -12.82
N TYR A 19 -6.05 6.46 -13.55
CA TYR A 19 -4.83 5.94 -12.95
C TYR A 19 -4.15 6.98 -12.04
N GLY A 20 -3.96 8.22 -12.54
CA GLY A 20 -3.33 9.29 -11.78
C GLY A 20 -4.08 9.61 -10.49
N THR A 21 -5.42 9.63 -10.54
CA THR A 21 -6.26 9.89 -9.36
C THR A 21 -6.16 8.77 -8.34
N GLU A 22 -6.29 7.51 -8.77
CA GLU A 22 -6.23 6.35 -7.89
C GLU A 22 -4.83 6.14 -7.29
N ALA A 23 -3.77 6.32 -8.10
CA ALA A 23 -2.38 6.24 -7.64
C ALA A 23 -2.04 7.34 -6.62
N SER A 24 -2.52 8.57 -6.84
CA SER A 24 -2.34 9.67 -5.88
C SER A 24 -3.06 9.40 -4.57
N THR A 25 -4.28 8.87 -4.63
CA THR A 25 -5.05 8.48 -3.44
C THR A 25 -4.36 7.38 -2.67
N ASN A 26 -3.84 6.36 -3.37
CA ASN A 26 -3.08 5.27 -2.77
C ASN A 26 -1.81 5.78 -2.08
N ALA A 27 -1.04 6.63 -2.76
CA ALA A 27 0.19 7.23 -2.21
C ALA A 27 -0.10 8.08 -0.95
N TYR A 28 -1.17 8.89 -0.98
CA TYR A 28 -1.58 9.71 0.17
C TYR A 28 -2.04 8.83 1.35
N SER A 29 -2.84 7.80 1.10
CA SER A 29 -3.29 6.86 2.12
C SER A 29 -2.12 6.11 2.76
N ARG A 30 -1.14 5.68 1.95
CA ARG A 30 0.11 5.09 2.42
C ARG A 30 0.88 6.03 3.33
N PHE A 31 1.04 7.29 2.94
CA PHE A 31 1.72 8.30 3.74
C PHE A 31 1.03 8.50 5.11
N LEU A 32 -0.30 8.62 5.13
CA LEU A 32 -1.05 8.75 6.38
C LEU A 32 -0.93 7.50 7.27
N SER A 33 -0.92 6.30 6.68
CA SER A 33 -0.72 5.05 7.42
C SER A 33 0.67 5.00 8.05
N GLN A 34 1.71 5.36 7.30
CA GLN A 34 3.08 5.43 7.83
C GLN A 34 3.18 6.42 9.00
N GLN A 35 2.64 7.62 8.85
CA GLN A 35 2.63 8.61 9.94
C GLN A 35 1.90 8.11 11.19
N ARG A 36 0.78 7.40 11.03
CA ARG A 36 0.04 6.81 12.16
C ARG A 36 0.85 5.71 12.83
N GLY A 37 1.48 4.84 12.03
CA GLY A 37 2.35 3.77 12.55
C GLY A 37 3.53 4.32 13.34
N GLU A 38 4.24 5.33 12.81
CA GLU A 38 5.36 5.97 13.48
C GLU A 38 4.94 6.63 14.81
N ARG A 39 3.79 7.32 14.83
CA ARG A 39 3.26 7.91 16.07
C ARG A 39 2.92 6.84 17.08
N ASN A 40 2.24 5.76 16.67
CA ASN A 40 1.88 4.65 17.54
C ASN A 40 3.12 4.01 18.18
N LEU A 41 4.15 3.72 17.40
CA LEU A 41 5.42 3.18 17.90
C LEU A 41 6.12 4.18 18.83
N GLY A 42 6.10 5.47 18.53
CA GLY A 42 6.63 6.53 19.38
C GLY A 42 5.88 6.63 20.70
N ASP A 43 4.55 6.62 20.69
CA ASP A 43 3.70 6.66 21.87
C ASP A 43 3.91 5.43 22.76
N MET A 44 4.00 4.23 22.17
CA MET A 44 4.31 2.99 22.89
C MET A 44 5.68 3.08 23.60
N SER A 45 6.70 3.58 22.88
CA SER A 45 8.04 3.76 23.44
C SER A 45 8.05 4.78 24.58
N GLN A 46 7.35 5.90 24.41
CA GLN A 46 7.24 6.93 25.44
C GLN A 46 6.47 6.42 26.68
N GLN A 47 5.38 5.70 26.46
CA GLN A 47 4.58 5.11 27.52
C GLN A 47 5.40 4.11 28.34
N PHE A 48 6.17 3.25 27.67
CA PHE A 48 7.08 2.33 28.33
C PHE A 48 8.13 3.07 29.13
N GLY A 49 8.79 4.09 28.55
CA GLY A 49 9.80 4.89 29.24
C GLY A 49 9.26 5.58 30.51
N ARG A 50 7.98 5.97 30.53
CA ARG A 50 7.32 6.58 31.69
C ARG A 50 6.89 5.54 32.74
N SER A 51 6.38 4.39 32.30
CA SER A 51 5.81 3.37 33.18
C SER A 51 6.87 2.45 33.79
N TYR A 52 7.96 2.19 33.08
CA TYR A 52 9.02 1.28 33.54
C TYR A 52 9.68 1.71 34.87
N PRO A 53 10.08 2.98 35.09
CA PRO A 53 10.61 3.42 36.35
C PRO A 53 9.63 3.26 37.52
N GLY A 54 8.34 3.57 37.26
CA GLY A 54 7.26 3.41 38.23
C GLY A 54 7.06 1.94 38.63
N TYR A 55 7.07 1.05 37.62
CA TYR A 55 6.97 -0.39 37.86
C TYR A 55 8.15 -0.91 38.69
N LYS A 56 9.36 -0.47 38.37
CA LYS A 56 10.58 -0.80 39.13
C LYS A 56 10.51 -0.28 40.59
N SER A 57 10.00 0.95 40.80
CA SER A 57 9.91 1.54 42.14
C SER A 57 8.92 0.81 43.04
N GLN A 58 7.85 0.22 42.54
CA GLN A 58 6.92 -0.60 43.32
C GLN A 58 7.60 -1.80 43.98
N PHE A 59 8.56 -2.41 43.33
CA PHE A 59 9.34 -3.51 43.94
C PHE A 59 10.32 -3.02 45.01
N ALA A 60 10.91 -1.84 44.81
CA ALA A 60 11.79 -1.22 45.79
C ALA A 60 11.01 -0.89 47.07
N GLN A 61 9.79 -0.36 46.96
CA GLN A 61 8.93 -0.05 48.10
C GLN A 61 8.51 -1.30 48.92
N ARG A 62 8.43 -2.46 48.26
CA ARG A 62 8.15 -3.75 48.91
C ARG A 62 9.37 -4.42 49.52
N GLY A 63 10.50 -3.71 49.62
CA GLY A 63 11.75 -4.24 50.17
C GLY A 63 12.49 -5.23 49.26
N LEU A 64 12.03 -5.44 48.05
CA LEU A 64 12.61 -6.40 47.10
C LEU A 64 13.76 -5.79 46.27
N GLY A 65 14.01 -4.49 46.39
CA GLY A 65 15.04 -3.75 45.65
C GLY A 65 16.28 -3.39 46.45
N GLN A 66 16.46 -3.92 47.68
CA GLN A 66 17.65 -3.62 48.49
C GLN A 66 18.91 -4.36 47.98
N PRO A 67 20.11 -3.74 48.06
CA PRO A 67 21.35 -4.40 47.71
C PRO A 67 21.51 -5.69 48.54
N GLY A 68 21.60 -6.84 47.86
CA GLY A 68 21.73 -8.15 48.51
C GLY A 68 20.46 -9.02 48.48
N VAL A 69 19.27 -8.46 48.22
CA VAL A 69 18.04 -9.24 48.05
C VAL A 69 17.86 -9.57 46.56
N ARG A 70 18.37 -10.69 46.10
CA ARG A 70 18.06 -11.24 44.77
C ARG A 70 16.69 -11.94 44.84
N SER A 71 15.62 -11.20 44.64
CA SER A 71 14.31 -11.80 44.51
C SER A 71 14.12 -12.29 43.05
N GLY A 72 14.19 -13.59 42.87
CA GLY A 72 13.93 -14.23 41.56
C GLY A 72 12.55 -13.85 41.00
N SER A 73 11.57 -13.62 41.90
CA SER A 73 10.22 -13.18 41.52
C SER A 73 10.19 -11.76 40.93
N MET A 74 10.99 -10.83 41.48
CA MET A 74 11.14 -9.48 40.94
C MET A 74 11.74 -9.53 39.52
N GLN A 75 12.87 -10.25 39.39
CA GLN A 75 13.54 -10.37 38.10
C GLN A 75 12.63 -11.01 37.03
N GLN A 76 11.87 -12.03 37.41
CA GLN A 76 10.91 -12.69 36.55
C GLN A 76 9.78 -11.74 36.14
N SER A 77 9.25 -10.94 37.06
CA SER A 77 8.19 -9.96 36.77
C SER A 77 8.68 -8.83 35.86
N MET A 78 9.91 -8.35 36.08
CA MET A 78 10.53 -7.34 35.21
C MET A 78 10.78 -7.89 33.81
N ASN A 79 11.27 -9.12 33.70
CA ASN A 79 11.50 -9.77 32.42
C ASN A 79 10.16 -9.98 31.65
N ARG A 80 9.09 -10.35 32.34
CA ARG A 80 7.77 -10.43 31.73
C ARG A 80 7.29 -9.07 31.21
N TYR A 81 7.38 -8.03 32.04
CA TYR A 81 6.96 -6.69 31.67
C TYR A 81 7.70 -6.16 30.43
N VAL A 82 9.03 -6.33 30.40
CA VAL A 82 9.85 -5.96 29.24
C VAL A 82 9.53 -6.84 28.02
N GLY A 83 9.32 -8.14 28.25
CA GLY A 83 8.96 -9.10 27.20
C GLY A 83 7.60 -8.80 26.56
N ASP A 84 6.60 -8.49 27.38
CA ASP A 84 5.26 -8.12 26.91
C ASP A 84 5.29 -6.84 26.08
N TYR A 85 6.06 -5.83 26.53
CA TYR A 85 6.28 -4.60 25.74
C TYR A 85 6.98 -4.90 24.40
N ALA A 86 8.08 -5.65 24.44
CA ALA A 86 8.82 -6.01 23.23
C ALA A 86 7.94 -6.75 22.22
N GLN A 87 7.10 -7.67 22.71
CA GLN A 87 6.15 -8.38 21.84
C GLN A 87 5.09 -7.47 21.23
N GLN A 88 4.52 -6.55 22.03
CA GLN A 88 3.55 -5.57 21.52
C GLN A 88 4.18 -4.63 20.50
N TYR A 89 5.40 -4.16 20.76
CA TYR A 89 6.14 -3.30 19.85
C TYR A 89 6.45 -4.00 18.51
N GLN A 90 6.91 -5.27 18.59
CA GLN A 90 7.15 -6.08 17.37
C GLN A 90 5.87 -6.30 16.57
N ARG A 91 4.74 -6.58 17.22
CA ARG A 91 3.45 -6.71 16.53
C ARG A 91 3.08 -5.42 15.83
N ALA A 92 3.19 -4.26 16.49
CA ALA A 92 2.90 -2.97 15.88
C ALA A 92 3.80 -2.67 14.67
N GLN A 93 5.08 -3.06 14.72
CA GLN A 93 5.98 -2.97 13.56
C GLN A 93 5.56 -3.90 12.42
N GLN A 94 5.16 -5.14 12.74
CA GLN A 94 4.68 -6.09 11.73
C GLN A 94 3.40 -5.58 11.07
N ASP A 95 2.45 -5.06 11.83
CA ASP A 95 1.21 -4.49 11.31
C ASP A 95 1.49 -3.32 10.37
N GLN A 96 2.41 -2.41 10.72
CA GLN A 96 2.84 -1.32 9.86
C GLN A 96 3.47 -1.83 8.55
N THR A 97 4.28 -2.89 8.64
CA THR A 97 4.89 -3.51 7.46
C THR A 97 3.85 -4.14 6.55
N LEU A 98 2.87 -4.86 7.12
CA LEU A 98 1.78 -5.49 6.38
C LEU A 98 0.89 -4.45 5.69
N GLU A 99 0.55 -3.36 6.38
CA GLU A 99 -0.17 -2.24 5.75
C GLU A 99 0.61 -1.66 4.57
N GLY A 100 1.92 -1.44 4.72
CA GLY A 100 2.79 -0.99 3.64
C GLY A 100 2.75 -1.92 2.42
N GLN A 101 2.83 -3.23 2.66
CA GLN A 101 2.73 -4.25 1.60
C GLN A 101 1.36 -4.24 0.89
N GLN A 102 0.27 -3.97 1.61
CA GLN A 102 -1.05 -3.83 1.00
C GLN A 102 -1.12 -2.66 0.02
N TYR A 103 -0.55 -1.49 0.38
CA TYR A 103 -0.47 -0.35 -0.53
C TYR A 103 0.42 -0.63 -1.75
N ASP A 104 1.53 -1.34 -1.58
CA ASP A 104 2.40 -1.76 -2.69
C ASP A 104 1.68 -2.73 -3.63
N MET A 105 0.84 -3.62 -3.09
CA MET A 105 0.03 -4.53 -3.88
C MET A 105 -1.08 -3.79 -4.65
N GLN A 106 -1.75 -2.84 -4.01
CA GLN A 106 -2.73 -1.97 -4.67
C GLN A 106 -2.10 -1.19 -5.82
N GLN A 107 -0.90 -0.64 -5.61
CA GLN A 107 -0.19 0.09 -6.66
C GLN A 107 0.15 -0.81 -7.85
N ARG A 108 0.67 -2.02 -7.60
CA ARG A 108 0.94 -3.00 -8.67
C ARG A 108 -0.31 -3.39 -9.44
N ASN A 109 -1.45 -3.55 -8.76
CA ASN A 109 -2.72 -3.85 -9.42
C ASN A 109 -3.19 -2.70 -10.30
N LEU A 110 -3.01 -1.44 -9.86
CA LEU A 110 -3.29 -0.25 -10.67
C LEU A 110 -2.39 -0.16 -11.90
N ASP A 111 -1.10 -0.44 -11.74
CA ASP A 111 -0.14 -0.46 -12.84
C ASP A 111 -0.50 -1.52 -13.89
N GLN A 112 -0.85 -2.73 -13.45
CA GLN A 112 -1.31 -3.82 -14.33
C GLN A 112 -2.61 -3.46 -15.04
N TRP A 113 -3.59 -2.93 -14.31
CA TRP A 113 -4.84 -2.48 -14.89
C TRP A 113 -4.62 -1.43 -15.98
N ARG A 114 -3.77 -0.43 -15.72
CA ARG A 114 -3.43 0.61 -16.71
C ARG A 114 -2.80 0.01 -17.96
N GLN A 115 -1.82 -0.89 -17.79
CA GLN A 115 -1.17 -1.56 -18.93
C GLN A 115 -2.17 -2.35 -19.76
N GLN A 116 -3.03 -3.14 -19.14
CA GLN A 116 -4.07 -3.89 -19.84
C GLN A 116 -5.05 -2.97 -20.57
N ALA A 117 -5.54 -1.93 -19.90
CA ALA A 117 -6.48 -0.99 -20.51
C ALA A 117 -5.88 -0.27 -21.72
N LEU A 118 -4.61 0.13 -21.67
CA LEU A 118 -3.93 0.75 -22.82
C LEU A 118 -3.70 -0.26 -23.94
N GLN A 119 -3.34 -1.50 -23.64
CA GLN A 119 -3.16 -2.57 -24.62
C GLN A 119 -4.49 -2.92 -25.31
N ASP A 120 -5.59 -2.96 -24.58
CA ASP A 120 -6.93 -3.21 -25.14
C ASP A 120 -7.33 -2.11 -26.12
N ILE A 121 -7.07 -0.83 -25.78
CA ILE A 121 -7.32 0.32 -26.67
C ILE A 121 -6.48 0.21 -27.95
N GLU A 122 -5.19 -0.11 -27.83
CA GLU A 122 -4.30 -0.30 -28.98
C GLU A 122 -4.77 -1.45 -29.89
N THR A 123 -5.18 -2.57 -29.28
CA THR A 123 -5.69 -3.75 -29.99
C THR A 123 -6.99 -3.40 -30.72
N GLN A 124 -7.90 -2.70 -30.06
CA GLN A 124 -9.15 -2.25 -30.67
C GLN A 124 -8.87 -1.32 -31.85
N LYS A 125 -7.98 -0.34 -31.66
CA LYS A 125 -7.56 0.58 -32.72
C LYS A 125 -6.99 -0.16 -33.93
N ALA A 126 -6.10 -1.14 -33.69
CA ALA A 126 -5.51 -1.95 -34.76
C ALA A 126 -6.57 -2.76 -35.51
N ASN A 127 -7.52 -3.37 -34.81
CA ASN A 127 -8.63 -4.12 -35.41
C ASN A 127 -9.54 -3.23 -36.23
N ASP A 128 -9.87 -2.04 -35.75
CA ASP A 128 -10.73 -1.09 -36.49
C ASP A 128 -10.04 -0.58 -37.76
N ILE A 129 -8.72 -0.33 -37.70
CA ILE A 129 -7.93 0.03 -38.88
C ILE A 129 -7.91 -1.12 -39.91
N ALA A 130 -7.68 -2.37 -39.45
CA ALA A 130 -7.66 -3.53 -40.30
C ALA A 130 -9.02 -3.75 -40.99
N GLN A 131 -10.11 -3.61 -40.24
CA GLN A 131 -11.46 -3.73 -40.74
C GLN A 131 -11.79 -2.63 -41.76
N ALA A 132 -11.38 -1.40 -41.51
CA ALA A 132 -11.54 -0.28 -42.44
C ALA A 132 -10.77 -0.52 -43.74
N ALA A 133 -9.56 -1.06 -43.67
CA ALA A 133 -8.74 -1.42 -44.83
C ALA A 133 -9.41 -2.54 -45.67
N GLN A 134 -9.94 -3.59 -45.05
CA GLN A 134 -10.66 -4.67 -45.71
C GLN A 134 -11.93 -4.14 -46.43
N ASN A 135 -12.67 -3.29 -45.73
CA ASN A 135 -13.86 -2.67 -46.34
C ASN A 135 -13.50 -1.78 -47.55
N LEU A 136 -12.40 -1.04 -47.49
CA LEU A 136 -11.92 -0.24 -48.62
C LEU A 136 -11.53 -1.10 -49.81
N GLU A 137 -10.85 -2.23 -49.60
CA GLU A 137 -10.53 -3.20 -50.67
C GLU A 137 -11.77 -3.81 -51.27
N TYR A 138 -12.76 -4.18 -50.47
CA TYR A 138 -14.05 -4.68 -50.94
C TYR A 138 -14.73 -3.66 -51.87
N TRP A 139 -14.79 -2.39 -51.44
CA TRP A 139 -15.40 -1.34 -52.29
C TRP A 139 -14.62 -1.06 -53.57
N LYS A 140 -13.28 -1.09 -53.53
CA LYS A 140 -12.45 -0.95 -54.73
C LYS A 140 -12.74 -2.09 -55.74
N LYS A 141 -12.87 -3.32 -55.26
CA LYS A 141 -13.23 -4.45 -56.13
C LYS A 141 -14.66 -4.34 -56.68
N ALA A 142 -15.61 -3.92 -55.86
CA ALA A 142 -17.00 -3.75 -56.28
C ALA A 142 -17.18 -2.62 -57.30
N LEU A 143 -16.42 -1.51 -57.20
CA LEU A 143 -16.48 -0.38 -58.10
C LEU A 143 -15.56 -0.53 -59.33
N GLY A 144 -14.49 -1.31 -59.26
CA GLY A 144 -13.57 -1.55 -60.38
C GLY A 144 -13.96 -2.72 -61.25
N GLY A 145 -15.07 -3.38 -60.97
CA GLY A 145 -15.67 -4.45 -61.83
C GLY A 145 -16.67 -3.92 -62.84
N ILE A 146 -16.70 -2.58 -63.06
CA ILE A 146 -17.37 -1.91 -64.18
C ILE A 146 -16.27 -1.37 -65.10
#